data_0ee4c0efcedc9ff239490bc1e0a9dee1
#
_entry.id   0ee4c0efcedc9ff239490bc1e0a9dee1
#
_cell.length_a   1.000
_cell.length_b   1.000
_cell.length_c   1.000
_cell.angle_alpha   90.00
_cell.angle_beta   90.00
_cell.angle_gamma   90.00
#
_symmetry.space_group_name_H-M   'P 1'
#
loop_
_entity.id
_entity.type
_entity.pdbx_description
1 polymer ?
#
loop_
_entity_poly.entity_id
_entity_poly.type
_entity_poly.pdbx_seq_one_letter_code
_entity_poly.pdbx_strand_id
1 'polypeptide(L)'
;MLKYLAAYGGSAVAFLVLDLIWLTLMGNRLYKPVLGPIMAPKVNMVAAVAFYLIYIFGITALATAPALKEASVQKALINGALLGFVAYATYDLTNQATLKTWSTTITLADLAWGTFVTTAAAVAGYYASRAVSS
;
A
#
# COMPACT_ATOMS: atom_id res chain seq x y z
N MET A 1 0.36 -18.26 -15.39
CA MET A 1 -0.13 -16.93 -15.80
C MET A 1 -1.38 -16.52 -15.04
N LEU A 2 -2.44 -17.34 -15.05
CA LEU A 2 -3.69 -17.02 -14.35
C LEU A 2 -3.47 -16.75 -12.84
N LYS A 3 -2.60 -17.53 -12.19
CA LYS A 3 -2.32 -17.33 -10.76
C LYS A 3 -1.73 -15.96 -10.44
N TYR A 4 -0.91 -15.41 -11.33
CA TYR A 4 -0.34 -14.08 -11.12
C TYR A 4 -1.32 -12.96 -11.42
N LEU A 5 -2.20 -13.15 -12.39
CA LEU A 5 -3.30 -12.22 -12.65
C LEU A 5 -4.27 -12.19 -11.47
N ALA A 6 -4.59 -13.36 -10.91
CA ALA A 6 -5.44 -13.44 -9.73
C ALA A 6 -4.77 -12.80 -8.51
N ALA A 7 -3.46 -13.02 -8.33
CA ALA A 7 -2.71 -12.39 -7.25
C ALA A 7 -2.75 -10.86 -7.37
N TYR A 8 -2.47 -10.34 -8.57
CA TYR A 8 -2.52 -8.91 -8.82
C TYR A 8 -3.92 -8.36 -8.56
N GLY A 9 -4.94 -9.02 -9.09
CA GLY A 9 -6.33 -8.60 -8.92
C GLY A 9 -6.76 -8.60 -7.45
N GLY A 10 -6.42 -9.64 -6.72
CA GLY A 10 -6.74 -9.74 -5.29
C GLY A 10 -6.05 -8.65 -4.47
N SER A 11 -4.76 -8.42 -4.74
CA SER A 11 -4.02 -7.34 -4.09
C SER A 11 -4.60 -5.97 -4.44
N ALA A 12 -4.98 -5.77 -5.71
CA ALA A 12 -5.55 -4.51 -6.18
C ALA A 12 -6.86 -4.19 -5.45
N VAL A 13 -7.76 -5.16 -5.38
CA VAL A 13 -9.06 -4.95 -4.71
C VAL A 13 -8.85 -4.64 -3.23
N ALA A 14 -8.04 -5.44 -2.55
CA ALA A 14 -7.80 -5.24 -1.12
C ALA A 14 -7.14 -3.88 -0.85
N PHE A 15 -6.10 -3.54 -1.61
CA PHE A 15 -5.39 -2.28 -1.41
C PHE A 15 -6.29 -1.08 -1.68
N LEU A 16 -7.01 -1.09 -2.80
CA LEU A 16 -7.86 0.05 -3.18
C LEU A 16 -9.01 0.25 -2.19
N VAL A 17 -9.68 -0.82 -1.79
CA VAL A 17 -10.79 -0.72 -0.83
C VAL A 17 -10.31 -0.18 0.51
N LEU A 18 -9.24 -0.77 1.04
CA LEU A 18 -8.70 -0.34 2.33
C LEU A 18 -8.17 1.08 2.28
N ASP A 19 -7.48 1.45 1.19
CA ASP A 19 -6.91 2.79 1.06
C ASP A 19 -8.00 3.86 0.91
N LEU A 20 -9.07 3.56 0.18
CA LEU A 20 -10.21 4.47 0.08
C LEU A 20 -10.87 4.69 1.44
N ILE A 21 -11.02 3.64 2.24
CA ILE A 21 -11.55 3.76 3.60
C ILE A 21 -10.63 4.66 4.44
N TRP A 22 -9.32 4.42 4.39
CA TRP A 22 -8.36 5.20 5.16
C TRP A 22 -8.39 6.68 4.77
N LEU A 23 -8.34 6.97 3.47
CA LEU A 23 -8.35 8.35 2.99
C LEU A 23 -9.66 9.06 3.32
N THR A 24 -10.78 8.35 3.26
CA THR A 24 -12.08 8.92 3.63
C THR A 24 -12.14 9.27 5.11
N LEU A 25 -11.62 8.41 5.98
CA LEU A 25 -11.65 8.63 7.43
C LEU A 25 -10.58 9.62 7.88
N MET A 26 -9.38 9.56 7.30
CA MET A 26 -8.22 10.30 7.78
C MET A 26 -7.89 11.56 6.99
N GLY A 27 -8.44 11.72 5.80
CA GLY A 27 -8.15 12.89 4.96
C GLY A 27 -8.38 14.20 5.69
N ASN A 28 -9.54 14.36 6.32
CA ASN A 28 -9.88 15.57 7.06
C ASN A 28 -9.33 15.61 8.48
N ARG A 29 -9.05 14.46 9.07
CA ARG A 29 -8.62 14.39 10.48
C ARG A 29 -7.11 14.44 10.64
N LEU A 30 -6.38 13.81 9.72
CA LEU A 30 -4.93 13.65 9.84
C LEU A 30 -4.17 14.54 8.86
N TYR A 31 -4.54 14.51 7.57
CA TYR A 31 -3.73 15.14 6.52
C TYR A 31 -4.06 16.62 6.32
N LYS A 32 -5.33 16.95 6.16
CA LYS A 32 -5.74 18.32 5.87
C LYS A 32 -5.31 19.36 6.90
N PRO A 33 -5.37 19.07 8.22
CA PRO A 33 -4.94 20.07 9.20
C PRO A 33 -3.49 20.53 9.04
N VAL A 34 -2.63 19.66 8.54
CA VAL A 34 -1.19 19.95 8.37
C VAL A 34 -0.88 20.31 6.91
N LEU A 35 -1.37 19.51 5.98
CA LEU A 35 -0.99 19.58 4.56
C LEU A 35 -1.94 20.41 3.71
N GLY A 36 -3.12 20.81 4.25
CA GLY A 36 -4.10 21.55 3.49
C GLY A 36 -3.55 22.66 2.62
N PRO A 37 -2.71 23.56 3.18
CA PRO A 37 -2.16 24.68 2.39
C PRO A 37 -1.34 24.28 1.17
N ILE A 38 -0.75 23.09 1.17
CA ILE A 38 0.09 22.61 0.07
C ILE A 38 -0.57 21.50 -0.74
N MET A 39 -1.79 21.11 -0.39
CA MET A 39 -2.52 20.09 -1.15
C MET A 39 -3.05 20.66 -2.46
N ALA A 40 -2.94 19.86 -3.53
CA ALA A 40 -3.51 20.23 -4.81
C ALA A 40 -5.03 20.39 -4.68
N PRO A 41 -5.64 21.41 -5.30
CA PRO A 41 -7.11 21.56 -5.26
C PRO A 41 -7.83 20.39 -5.93
N LYS A 42 -7.15 19.71 -6.86
CA LYS A 42 -7.68 18.58 -7.59
C LYS A 42 -6.63 17.49 -7.65
N VAL A 43 -7.02 16.24 -7.34
CA VAL A 43 -6.09 15.12 -7.40
C VAL A 43 -5.58 14.92 -8.82
N ASN A 44 -4.26 14.75 -8.95
CA ASN A 44 -3.66 14.37 -10.24
C ASN A 44 -3.90 12.87 -10.45
N MET A 45 -4.95 12.55 -11.20
CA MET A 45 -5.36 11.16 -11.39
C MET A 45 -4.35 10.34 -12.17
N VAL A 46 -3.60 10.95 -13.09
CA VAL A 46 -2.56 10.22 -13.83
C VAL A 46 -1.49 9.70 -12.86
N ALA A 47 -1.01 10.58 -11.98
CA ALA A 47 0.00 10.19 -10.99
C ALA A 47 -0.57 9.16 -10.00
N ALA A 48 -1.80 9.35 -9.55
CA ALA A 48 -2.43 8.43 -8.59
C ALA A 48 -2.61 7.04 -9.18
N VAL A 49 -3.13 6.94 -10.39
CA VAL A 49 -3.33 5.65 -11.06
C VAL A 49 -1.99 4.98 -11.34
N ALA A 50 -1.00 5.74 -11.81
CA ALA A 50 0.34 5.21 -12.04
C ALA A 50 0.93 4.62 -10.76
N PHE A 51 0.77 5.32 -9.63
CA PHE A 51 1.23 4.81 -8.35
C PHE A 51 0.57 3.48 -8.00
N TYR A 52 -0.75 3.41 -8.08
CA TYR A 52 -1.45 2.18 -7.72
C TYR A 52 -1.03 1.00 -8.59
N LEU A 53 -0.94 1.21 -9.91
CA LEU A 53 -0.52 0.14 -10.82
C LEU A 53 0.88 -0.37 -10.49
N ILE A 54 1.82 0.55 -10.26
CA ILE A 54 3.21 0.20 -9.98
C ILE A 54 3.33 -0.45 -8.60
N TYR A 55 2.66 0.11 -7.60
CA TYR A 55 2.79 -0.40 -6.22
C TYR A 55 2.17 -1.78 -6.08
N ILE A 56 1.01 -2.01 -6.69
CA ILE A 56 0.37 -3.33 -6.66
C ILE A 56 1.23 -4.36 -7.40
N PHE A 57 1.88 -3.95 -8.49
CA PHE A 57 2.87 -4.81 -9.17
C PHE A 57 4.01 -5.15 -8.22
N GLY A 58 4.52 -4.18 -7.48
CA GLY A 58 5.57 -4.40 -6.48
C GLY A 58 5.15 -5.37 -5.39
N ILE A 59 3.93 -5.22 -4.88
CA ILE A 59 3.39 -6.15 -3.87
C ILE A 59 3.34 -7.57 -4.44
N THR A 60 2.84 -7.70 -5.67
CA THR A 60 2.74 -9.00 -6.32
C THR A 60 4.12 -9.63 -6.53
N ALA A 61 5.07 -8.85 -7.05
CA ALA A 61 6.40 -9.37 -7.38
C ALA A 61 7.25 -9.67 -6.15
N LEU A 62 7.17 -8.82 -5.12
CA LEU A 62 8.09 -8.89 -3.98
C LEU A 62 7.53 -9.61 -2.76
N ALA A 63 6.21 -9.66 -2.63
CA ALA A 63 5.58 -10.29 -1.47
C ALA A 63 4.77 -11.52 -1.84
N THR A 64 3.83 -11.38 -2.78
CA THR A 64 2.89 -12.44 -3.09
C THR A 64 3.53 -13.57 -3.90
N ALA A 65 4.27 -13.25 -4.96
CA ALA A 65 4.88 -14.28 -5.81
C ALA A 65 5.88 -15.16 -5.05
N PRO A 66 6.79 -14.60 -4.23
CA PRO A 66 7.66 -15.46 -3.40
C PRO A 66 6.88 -16.34 -2.44
N ALA A 67 5.78 -15.82 -1.87
CA ALA A 67 4.92 -16.60 -0.98
C ALA A 67 4.25 -17.76 -1.70
N LEU A 68 3.78 -17.54 -2.93
CA LEU A 68 3.17 -18.58 -3.75
C LEU A 68 4.18 -19.67 -4.10
N LYS A 69 5.40 -19.27 -4.40
CA LYS A 69 6.48 -20.22 -4.75
C LYS A 69 6.77 -21.16 -3.61
N GLU A 70 6.70 -20.69 -2.36
CA GLU A 70 6.97 -21.49 -1.18
C GLU A 70 5.71 -22.03 -0.50
N ALA A 71 4.53 -21.74 -1.08
CA ALA A 71 3.24 -22.09 -0.49
C ALA A 71 3.15 -21.66 0.98
N SER A 72 3.58 -20.42 1.26
CA SER A 72 3.71 -19.92 2.63
C SER A 72 3.03 -18.55 2.77
N VAL A 73 1.90 -18.52 3.44
CA VAL A 73 1.23 -17.24 3.75
C VAL A 73 2.10 -16.38 4.69
N GLN A 74 2.90 -17.03 5.53
CA GLN A 74 3.81 -16.31 6.42
C GLN A 74 4.82 -15.47 5.64
N LYS A 75 5.26 -15.97 4.49
CA LYS A 75 6.16 -15.21 3.63
C LYS A 75 5.47 -13.98 3.04
N ALA A 76 4.19 -14.09 2.68
CA ALA A 76 3.41 -12.94 2.23
C ALA A 76 3.28 -11.90 3.35
N LEU A 77 3.05 -12.35 4.58
CA LEU A 77 2.97 -11.46 5.75
C LEU A 77 4.29 -10.72 5.97
N ILE A 78 5.39 -11.42 6.02
CA ILE A 78 6.70 -10.83 6.30
C ILE A 78 7.15 -9.89 5.19
N ASN A 79 7.09 -10.35 3.95
CA ASN A 79 7.52 -9.53 2.81
C ASN A 79 6.59 -8.33 2.60
N GLY A 80 5.29 -8.53 2.81
CA GLY A 80 4.32 -7.42 2.71
C GLY A 80 4.57 -6.38 3.78
N ALA A 81 4.80 -6.80 5.01
CA ALA A 81 5.07 -5.88 6.11
C ALA A 81 6.36 -5.10 5.86
N LEU A 82 7.41 -5.77 5.43
CA LEU A 82 8.69 -5.13 5.15
C LEU A 82 8.57 -4.14 3.99
N LEU A 83 7.94 -4.54 2.91
CA LEU A 83 7.74 -3.66 1.76
C LEU A 83 6.93 -2.42 2.14
N GLY A 84 5.82 -2.62 2.85
CA GLY A 84 4.96 -1.51 3.26
C GLY A 84 5.68 -0.55 4.19
N PHE A 85 6.39 -1.07 5.17
CA PHE A 85 7.15 -0.25 6.10
C PHE A 85 8.21 0.59 5.38
N VAL A 86 9.01 -0.05 4.54
CA VAL A 86 10.10 0.64 3.81
C VAL A 86 9.54 1.67 2.81
N ALA A 87 8.50 1.30 2.07
CA ALA A 87 7.93 2.20 1.08
C ALA A 87 7.34 3.46 1.72
N TYR A 88 6.57 3.28 2.80
CA TYR A 88 5.95 4.41 3.48
C TYR A 88 6.97 5.22 4.28
N ALA A 89 7.99 4.56 4.85
CA ALA A 89 9.09 5.27 5.50
C ALA A 89 9.84 6.14 4.49
N THR A 90 10.06 5.64 3.29
CA THR A 90 10.75 6.40 2.24
C THR A 90 10.00 7.69 1.91
N TYR A 91 8.68 7.61 1.77
CA TYR A 91 7.86 8.78 1.48
C TYR A 91 7.77 9.72 2.68
N ASP A 92 7.38 9.20 3.83
CA ASP A 92 7.04 10.03 5.00
C ASP A 92 8.27 10.64 5.66
N LEU A 93 9.33 9.87 5.83
CA LEU A 93 10.53 10.39 6.49
C LEU A 93 11.29 11.38 5.61
N THR A 94 11.31 11.17 4.30
CA THR A 94 11.94 12.13 3.40
C THR A 94 11.13 13.42 3.33
N ASN A 95 9.80 13.34 3.32
CA ASN A 95 8.95 14.52 3.39
C ASN A 95 9.13 15.25 4.72
N GLN A 96 9.18 14.52 5.82
CA GLN A 96 9.39 15.13 7.14
C GLN A 96 10.76 15.84 7.20
N ALA A 97 11.77 15.26 6.56
CA ALA A 97 13.11 15.83 6.55
C ALA A 97 13.19 17.12 5.72
N THR A 98 12.37 17.27 4.67
CA THR A 98 12.56 18.33 3.68
C THR A 98 11.43 19.35 3.59
N LEU A 99 10.25 19.07 4.11
CA LEU A 99 9.10 19.97 3.99
C LEU A 99 8.86 20.72 5.30
N LYS A 100 8.45 21.98 5.18
CA LYS A 100 8.09 22.81 6.35
C LYS A 100 6.78 22.35 6.98
N THR A 101 5.81 21.95 6.16
CA THR A 101 4.48 21.53 6.64
C THR A 101 4.39 20.01 6.62
N TRP A 102 4.80 19.42 7.71
CA TRP A 102 4.72 17.97 7.92
C TRP A 102 4.61 17.74 9.42
N SER A 103 4.12 16.57 9.84
CA SER A 103 4.06 16.25 11.26
C SER A 103 4.55 14.83 11.51
N THR A 104 5.14 14.64 12.69
CA THR A 104 5.54 13.30 13.14
C THR A 104 4.34 12.37 13.25
N THR A 105 3.17 12.91 13.64
CA THR A 105 1.93 12.12 13.71
C THR A 105 1.58 11.51 12.35
N ILE A 106 1.69 12.28 11.27
CA ILE A 106 1.46 11.77 9.91
C ILE A 106 2.43 10.63 9.60
N THR A 107 3.72 10.84 9.88
CA THR A 107 4.74 9.82 9.64
C THR A 107 4.42 8.52 10.38
N LEU A 108 4.13 8.60 11.68
CA LEU A 108 3.86 7.40 12.48
C LEU A 108 2.57 6.70 12.03
N ALA A 109 1.53 7.45 11.74
CA ALA A 109 0.27 6.89 11.27
C ALA A 109 0.44 6.21 9.90
N ASP A 110 1.17 6.86 8.99
CA ASP A 110 1.42 6.31 7.66
C ASP A 110 2.29 5.06 7.70
N LEU A 111 3.32 5.03 8.55
CA LEU A 111 4.16 3.84 8.71
C LEU A 111 3.33 2.65 9.18
N ALA A 112 2.47 2.87 10.16
CA ALA A 112 1.59 1.82 10.66
C ALA A 112 0.59 1.39 9.59
N TRP A 113 -0.05 2.36 8.94
CA TRP A 113 -1.03 2.08 7.89
C TRP A 113 -0.41 1.36 6.69
N GLY A 114 0.71 1.88 6.19
CA GLY A 114 1.38 1.31 5.02
C GLY A 114 1.83 -0.12 5.26
N THR A 115 2.33 -0.41 6.46
CA THR A 115 2.70 -1.77 6.85
C THR A 115 1.47 -2.67 6.83
N PHE A 116 0.37 -2.22 7.43
CA PHE A 116 -0.86 -3.00 7.49
C PHE A 116 -1.49 -3.22 6.10
N VAL A 117 -1.71 -2.15 5.34
CA VAL A 117 -2.42 -2.24 4.06
C VAL A 117 -1.64 -3.05 3.03
N THR A 118 -0.32 -2.91 3.02
CA THR A 118 0.53 -3.67 2.10
C THR A 118 0.52 -5.16 2.46
N THR A 119 0.59 -5.46 3.76
CA THR A 119 0.50 -6.84 4.24
C THR A 119 -0.86 -7.46 3.87
N ALA A 120 -1.95 -6.73 4.12
CA ALA A 120 -3.29 -7.20 3.80
C ALA A 120 -3.45 -7.47 2.30
N ALA A 121 -2.91 -6.57 1.46
CA ALA A 121 -2.96 -6.74 0.01
C ALA A 121 -2.15 -7.95 -0.45
N ALA A 122 -0.97 -8.16 0.13
CA ALA A 122 -0.12 -9.32 -0.21
C ALA A 122 -0.82 -10.63 0.12
N VAL A 123 -1.45 -10.70 1.30
CA VAL A 123 -2.18 -11.89 1.75
C VAL A 123 -3.42 -12.12 0.90
N ALA A 124 -4.17 -11.05 0.57
CA ALA A 124 -5.34 -11.15 -0.29
C ALA A 124 -4.96 -11.69 -1.67
N GLY A 125 -3.86 -11.20 -2.23
CA GLY A 125 -3.36 -11.70 -3.51
C GLY A 125 -2.93 -13.16 -3.44
N TYR A 126 -2.30 -13.55 -2.33
CA TYR A 126 -1.90 -14.93 -2.10
C TYR A 126 -3.12 -15.88 -2.13
N TYR A 127 -4.16 -15.56 -1.37
CA TYR A 127 -5.34 -16.41 -1.32
C TYR A 127 -6.16 -16.37 -2.60
N ALA A 128 -6.26 -15.22 -3.27
CA ALA A 128 -6.93 -15.11 -4.55
C ALA A 128 -6.27 -16.04 -5.59
N SER A 129 -4.93 -16.05 -5.61
CA SER A 129 -4.18 -16.90 -6.52
C SER A 129 -4.40 -18.38 -6.21
N ARG A 130 -4.36 -18.75 -4.94
CA ARG A 130 -4.58 -20.15 -4.54
C ARG A 130 -5.98 -20.62 -4.87
N ALA A 131 -6.96 -19.75 -4.81
CA ALA A 131 -8.35 -20.10 -5.13
C ALA A 131 -8.51 -20.50 -6.60
N VAL A 132 -7.73 -19.91 -7.51
CA VAL A 132 -7.83 -20.21 -8.95
C VAL A 132 -6.80 -21.26 -9.42
N SER A 133 -5.81 -21.58 -8.61
CA SER A 133 -4.74 -22.50 -8.99
C SER A 133 -4.80 -23.86 -8.30
N SER A 134 -5.76 -24.05 -7.41
CA SER A 134 -5.97 -25.34 -6.74
C SER A 134 -6.89 -26.33 -7.52
#